data_ddbfeca7a9e6deb606a318837bff2ffb
#
_entry.id   ddbfeca7a9e6deb606a318837bff2ffb
#
_cell.length_a   1.000
_cell.length_b   1.000
_cell.length_c   1.000
_cell.angle_alpha   90.00
_cell.angle_beta   90.00
_cell.angle_gamma   90.00
#
_symmetry.space_group_name_H-M   'P 1'
#
loop_
_entity.id
_entity.type
_entity.pdbx_description
1 polymer ?
#
loop_
_entity_poly.entity_id
_entity_poly.type
_entity_poly.pdbx_seq_one_letter_code
_entity_poly.pdbx_strand_id
1 'polypeptide(L)'
;MADLELIDCGGGRRLERFGAVVVDRPAPAADWLPGLGPSAWAKPGLEWARSTWVRGAARDPWTIRAGGLTLECRPAAGGQVGVFPEHAATWEWLGRAVAGSAERLGRPPEVLSLFGYTGGATLACAKAGARVVHVDSSKPAVAWARRNAELSGLAERPIRWIVEDARAFVRRERRRGNRYDGIVLDPPSYGHGTGAWHIETDLAPLLEDLAAISGPKPSFVLLSAHTKGFGGEYLGALVREHFGIAATGDDLVLRARSGLRLPLGGWARGPYH
;
A
#
# COMPACT_ATOMS: atom_id res chain seq x y z
N MET A 1 16.68 -12.16 11.31
CA MET A 1 15.88 -12.52 10.10
C MET A 1 14.99 -11.34 9.76
N ALA A 2 14.77 -11.05 8.47
CA ALA A 2 13.77 -10.06 8.09
C ALA A 2 12.38 -10.59 8.49
N ASP A 3 11.52 -9.72 9.04
CA ASP A 3 10.18 -10.11 9.46
C ASP A 3 9.23 -10.38 8.26
N LEU A 4 9.63 -9.96 7.05
CA LEU A 4 8.90 -10.20 5.80
C LEU A 4 9.78 -10.98 4.81
N GLU A 5 9.28 -12.10 4.31
CA GLU A 5 9.95 -12.94 3.33
C GLU A 5 8.91 -13.64 2.45
N LEU A 6 9.05 -13.58 1.13
CA LEU A 6 8.41 -14.54 0.24
C LEU A 6 9.28 -15.80 0.22
N ILE A 7 8.77 -16.89 0.79
CA ILE A 7 9.48 -18.17 0.86
C ILE A 7 9.43 -18.86 -0.48
N ASP A 8 8.22 -18.94 -1.08
CA ASP A 8 7.97 -19.59 -2.36
C ASP A 8 6.65 -19.09 -2.98
N CYS A 9 6.47 -19.33 -4.28
CA CYS A 9 5.20 -19.08 -4.97
C CYS A 9 5.03 -20.05 -6.16
N GLY A 10 3.78 -20.37 -6.47
CA GLY A 10 3.41 -21.28 -7.58
C GLY A 10 2.07 -21.96 -7.32
N GLY A 11 1.47 -22.55 -8.34
CA GLY A 11 0.17 -23.18 -8.24
C GLY A 11 -0.96 -22.25 -7.85
N GLY A 12 -0.87 -20.96 -8.21
CA GLY A 12 -1.84 -19.92 -7.82
C GLY A 12 -1.73 -19.48 -6.35
N ARG A 13 -0.62 -19.78 -5.68
CA ARG A 13 -0.42 -19.52 -4.24
C ARG A 13 0.93 -18.88 -3.93
N ARG A 14 1.05 -18.29 -2.75
CA ARG A 14 2.28 -17.76 -2.20
C ARG A 14 2.44 -18.18 -0.74
N LEU A 15 3.65 -18.62 -0.40
CA LEU A 15 4.07 -18.98 0.94
C LEU A 15 4.96 -17.85 1.47
N GLU A 16 4.51 -17.16 2.48
CA GLU A 16 5.17 -15.96 3.01
C GLU A 16 5.42 -16.08 4.51
N ARG A 17 6.47 -15.43 4.97
CA ARG A 17 6.75 -15.24 6.40
C ARG A 17 6.36 -13.83 6.81
N PHE A 18 5.61 -13.74 7.92
CA PHE A 18 5.30 -12.51 8.62
C PHE A 18 5.75 -12.67 10.09
N GLY A 19 6.99 -12.29 10.39
CA GLY A 19 7.60 -12.53 11.70
C GLY A 19 7.73 -14.03 11.99
N ALA A 20 7.10 -14.48 13.05
CA ALA A 20 7.09 -15.89 13.45
C ALA A 20 6.07 -16.74 12.66
N VAL A 21 5.14 -16.14 11.93
CA VAL A 21 4.01 -16.82 11.27
C VAL A 21 4.32 -17.03 9.79
N VAL A 22 4.19 -18.26 9.32
CA VAL A 22 4.21 -18.61 7.89
C VAL A 22 2.77 -18.69 7.39
N VAL A 23 2.49 -17.98 6.31
CA VAL A 23 1.15 -17.84 5.72
C VAL A 23 1.15 -18.41 4.30
N ASP A 24 0.22 -19.32 4.03
CA ASP A 24 -0.09 -19.82 2.71
C ASP A 24 -1.40 -19.19 2.23
N ARG A 25 -1.36 -18.42 1.13
CA ARG A 25 -2.51 -17.68 0.62
C ARG A 25 -2.52 -17.54 -0.89
N PRO A 26 -3.65 -17.13 -1.50
CA PRO A 26 -3.76 -16.99 -2.95
C PRO A 26 -2.78 -15.99 -3.55
N ALA A 27 -2.26 -16.36 -4.72
CA ALA A 27 -1.50 -15.50 -5.63
C ALA A 27 -1.82 -15.91 -7.06
N PRO A 28 -2.95 -15.48 -7.64
CA PRO A 28 -3.37 -15.92 -8.98
C PRO A 28 -2.33 -15.67 -10.09
N ALA A 29 -1.46 -14.68 -9.88
CA ALA A 29 -0.36 -14.40 -10.80
C ALA A 29 0.74 -15.47 -10.80
N ALA A 30 0.79 -16.36 -9.80
CA ALA A 30 1.77 -17.45 -9.69
C ALA A 30 1.23 -18.74 -10.34
N ASP A 31 1.01 -18.74 -11.65
CA ASP A 31 0.42 -19.85 -12.40
C ASP A 31 1.43 -20.95 -12.82
N TRP A 32 2.69 -20.80 -12.40
CA TRP A 32 3.77 -21.78 -12.59
C TRP A 32 3.88 -22.78 -11.43
N LEU A 33 4.76 -23.77 -11.58
CA LEU A 33 5.01 -24.72 -10.49
C LEU A 33 5.78 -24.08 -9.34
N PRO A 34 5.49 -24.45 -8.06
CA PRO A 34 6.29 -24.01 -6.92
C PRO A 34 7.77 -24.35 -7.06
N GLY A 35 8.64 -23.48 -6.59
CA GLY A 35 10.08 -23.69 -6.61
C GLY A 35 10.59 -24.65 -5.54
N LEU A 36 9.81 -24.81 -4.46
CA LEU A 36 10.11 -25.72 -3.35
C LEU A 36 9.18 -26.94 -3.36
N GLY A 37 9.69 -28.06 -2.87
CA GLY A 37 8.90 -29.29 -2.76
C GLY A 37 7.76 -29.20 -1.73
N PRO A 38 6.82 -30.21 -1.75
CA PRO A 38 5.62 -30.20 -0.92
C PRO A 38 5.89 -30.07 0.60
N SER A 39 7.04 -30.53 1.07
CA SER A 39 7.44 -30.43 2.49
C SER A 39 7.54 -28.99 2.99
N ALA A 40 7.93 -28.05 2.13
CA ALA A 40 7.99 -26.62 2.50
C ALA A 40 6.62 -26.01 2.71
N TRP A 41 5.60 -26.54 2.04
CA TRP A 41 4.19 -26.08 2.09
C TRP A 41 3.33 -26.86 3.10
N ALA A 42 3.86 -27.94 3.70
CA ALA A 42 3.05 -28.90 4.46
C ALA A 42 2.45 -28.39 5.76
N LYS A 43 3.07 -27.38 6.41
CA LYS A 43 2.68 -26.91 7.75
C LYS A 43 2.77 -25.39 7.86
N PRO A 44 1.95 -24.62 7.13
CA PRO A 44 1.87 -23.19 7.35
C PRO A 44 1.25 -22.90 8.74
N GLY A 45 1.64 -21.79 9.34
CA GLY A 45 1.03 -21.29 10.56
C GLY A 45 -0.40 -20.77 10.32
N LEU A 46 -0.67 -20.27 9.11
CA LEU A 46 -1.99 -19.90 8.60
C LEU A 46 -2.16 -20.34 7.15
N GLU A 47 -3.34 -20.81 6.80
CA GLU A 47 -3.69 -21.18 5.44
C GLU A 47 -5.04 -20.59 5.05
N TRP A 48 -5.10 -19.93 3.90
CA TRP A 48 -6.35 -19.52 3.28
C TRP A 48 -6.79 -20.54 2.23
N ALA A 49 -7.88 -21.21 2.48
CA ALA A 49 -8.47 -22.17 1.55
C ALA A 49 -10.01 -22.09 1.57
N ARG A 50 -10.65 -22.38 0.43
CA ARG A 50 -12.12 -22.36 0.29
C ARG A 50 -12.75 -21.05 0.78
N SER A 51 -12.11 -19.90 0.48
CA SER A 51 -12.56 -18.56 0.88
C SER A 51 -12.61 -18.31 2.38
N THR A 52 -11.81 -19.05 3.17
CA THR A 52 -11.72 -18.88 4.64
C THR A 52 -10.32 -19.22 5.15
N TRP A 53 -10.02 -18.78 6.36
CA TRP A 53 -8.81 -19.19 7.09
C TRP A 53 -9.06 -20.56 7.75
N VAL A 54 -8.35 -21.61 7.29
CA VAL A 54 -8.64 -22.99 7.65
C VAL A 54 -7.67 -23.62 8.63
N ARG A 55 -6.49 -23.08 8.84
CA ARG A 55 -5.50 -23.63 9.78
C ARG A 55 -4.62 -22.59 10.39
N GLY A 56 -4.10 -22.88 11.58
CA GLY A 56 -2.91 -22.35 12.21
C GLY A 56 -3.10 -21.98 13.67
N ALA A 57 -2.00 -21.93 14.37
CA ALA A 57 -1.91 -21.47 15.75
C ALA A 57 -2.07 -19.94 15.86
N ALA A 58 -1.89 -19.21 14.78
CA ALA A 58 -1.97 -17.75 14.76
C ALA A 58 -3.40 -17.26 14.50
N ARG A 59 -4.28 -17.44 15.47
CA ARG A 59 -5.62 -16.83 15.47
C ARG A 59 -5.63 -15.44 16.09
N ASP A 60 -4.71 -15.18 17.00
CA ASP A 60 -4.54 -13.90 17.67
C ASP A 60 -3.68 -12.96 16.82
N PRO A 61 -3.91 -11.65 16.94
CA PRO A 61 -3.05 -10.68 16.28
C PRO A 61 -1.58 -10.83 16.72
N TRP A 62 -0.65 -10.72 15.77
CA TRP A 62 0.77 -10.67 16.02
C TRP A 62 1.39 -9.43 15.39
N THR A 63 2.62 -9.11 15.72
CA THR A 63 3.30 -7.93 15.18
C THR A 63 4.53 -8.31 14.37
N ILE A 64 4.84 -7.46 13.40
CA ILE A 64 6.06 -7.51 12.58
C ILE A 64 6.73 -6.15 12.55
N ARG A 65 8.01 -6.14 12.18
CA ARG A 65 8.76 -4.92 11.89
C ARG A 65 9.07 -4.82 10.41
N ALA A 66 8.64 -3.73 9.76
CA ALA A 66 8.90 -3.46 8.35
C ALA A 66 9.01 -1.95 8.09
N GLY A 67 9.96 -1.49 7.29
CA GLY A 67 10.16 -0.05 7.00
C GLY A 67 10.37 0.81 8.26
N GLY A 68 10.90 0.19 9.34
CA GLY A 68 11.05 0.83 10.65
C GLY A 68 9.73 1.11 11.37
N LEU A 69 8.64 0.46 10.98
CA LEU A 69 7.33 0.47 11.62
C LEU A 69 7.09 -0.85 12.35
N THR A 70 6.27 -0.83 13.39
CA THR A 70 5.71 -2.02 14.03
C THR A 70 4.26 -2.14 13.59
N LEU A 71 3.94 -3.20 12.86
CA LEU A 71 2.64 -3.40 12.23
C LEU A 71 1.96 -4.66 12.78
N GLU A 72 0.68 -4.54 13.09
CA GLU A 72 -0.15 -5.68 13.47
C GLU A 72 -0.52 -6.49 12.23
N CYS A 73 -0.42 -7.79 12.34
CA CYS A 73 -0.94 -8.75 11.39
C CYS A 73 -2.06 -9.56 12.07
N ARG A 74 -3.10 -9.90 11.29
CA ARG A 74 -4.19 -10.79 11.72
C ARG A 74 -4.92 -11.35 10.50
N PRO A 75 -5.57 -12.51 10.60
CA PRO A 75 -6.42 -13.03 9.54
C PRO A 75 -7.51 -12.03 9.16
N ALA A 76 -7.60 -11.68 7.89
CA ALA A 76 -8.61 -10.77 7.36
C ALA A 76 -9.29 -11.37 6.12
N ALA A 77 -10.36 -10.73 5.64
CA ALA A 77 -11.09 -11.17 4.47
C ALA A 77 -10.18 -11.21 3.22
N GLY A 78 -10.54 -12.04 2.25
CA GLY A 78 -9.80 -12.15 0.99
C GLY A 78 -8.39 -12.75 1.13
N GLY A 79 -8.07 -13.43 2.23
CA GLY A 79 -6.74 -13.98 2.45
C GLY A 79 -5.68 -12.93 2.83
N GLN A 80 -6.09 -11.75 3.26
CA GLN A 80 -5.17 -10.71 3.67
C GLN A 80 -4.76 -10.86 5.14
N VAL A 81 -3.59 -10.33 5.49
CA VAL A 81 -3.09 -10.33 6.87
C VAL A 81 -2.75 -8.92 7.38
N GLY A 82 -3.16 -7.88 6.66
CA GLY A 82 -2.98 -6.49 7.06
C GLY A 82 -1.73 -5.81 6.53
N VAL A 83 -0.80 -6.53 5.92
CA VAL A 83 0.44 -5.97 5.37
C VAL A 83 0.68 -6.50 3.96
N PHE A 84 1.14 -5.61 3.10
CA PHE A 84 1.57 -5.91 1.74
C PHE A 84 3.10 -5.77 1.65
N PRO A 85 3.85 -6.89 1.70
CA PRO A 85 5.31 -6.88 1.75
C PRO A 85 5.98 -6.15 0.57
N GLU A 86 5.33 -6.18 -0.59
CA GLU A 86 5.78 -5.53 -1.81
C GLU A 86 5.94 -4.02 -1.71
N HIS A 87 5.26 -3.39 -0.75
CA HIS A 87 5.35 -1.95 -0.51
C HIS A 87 6.48 -1.51 0.43
N ALA A 88 7.21 -2.43 1.04
CA ALA A 88 8.27 -2.07 2.00
C ALA A 88 9.31 -1.10 1.41
N ALA A 89 9.72 -1.31 0.16
CA ALA A 89 10.66 -0.42 -0.55
C ALA A 89 10.03 0.96 -0.87
N THR A 90 8.73 1.01 -1.12
CA THR A 90 8.03 2.28 -1.37
C THR A 90 7.91 3.11 -0.09
N TRP A 91 7.79 2.48 1.09
CA TRP A 91 7.77 3.19 2.37
C TRP A 91 9.11 3.88 2.69
N GLU A 92 10.24 3.24 2.38
CA GLU A 92 11.56 3.85 2.53
C GLU A 92 11.73 5.06 1.59
N TRP A 93 11.25 4.93 0.35
CA TRP A 93 11.27 6.04 -0.60
C TRP A 93 10.40 7.20 -0.10
N LEU A 94 9.19 6.94 0.41
CA LEU A 94 8.31 7.97 0.98
C LEU A 94 8.98 8.71 2.13
N GLY A 95 9.71 8.00 3.00
CA GLY A 95 10.46 8.63 4.07
C GLY A 95 11.47 9.68 3.56
N ARG A 96 12.23 9.32 2.52
CA ARG A 96 13.17 10.25 1.88
C ARG A 96 12.46 11.39 1.14
N ALA A 97 11.38 11.11 0.44
CA ALA A 97 10.61 12.11 -0.29
C ALA A 97 10.01 13.17 0.64
N VAL A 98 9.49 12.74 1.80
CA VAL A 98 8.99 13.66 2.84
C VAL A 98 10.12 14.52 3.40
N ALA A 99 11.26 13.94 3.76
CA ALA A 99 12.40 14.68 4.30
C ALA A 99 12.91 15.75 3.32
N GLY A 100 13.16 15.38 2.05
CA GLY A 100 13.57 16.34 1.02
C GLY A 100 12.51 17.39 0.71
N SER A 101 11.21 17.04 0.84
CA SER A 101 10.13 18.02 0.70
C SER A 101 10.12 19.03 1.85
N ALA A 102 10.32 18.56 3.08
CA ALA A 102 10.37 19.43 4.26
C ALA A 102 11.52 20.44 4.17
N GLU A 103 12.70 20.02 3.71
CA GLU A 103 13.86 20.89 3.47
C GLU A 103 13.54 21.98 2.44
N ARG A 104 12.96 21.60 1.30
CA ARG A 104 12.61 22.58 0.24
C ARG A 104 11.52 23.56 0.64
N LEU A 105 10.53 23.09 1.41
CA LEU A 105 9.38 23.90 1.85
C LEU A 105 9.68 24.74 3.09
N GLY A 106 10.71 24.40 3.87
CA GLY A 106 10.97 25.01 5.18
C GLY A 106 9.89 24.71 6.22
N ARG A 107 9.04 23.69 5.96
CA ARG A 107 7.95 23.25 6.85
C ARG A 107 7.61 21.77 6.60
N PRO A 108 6.91 21.10 7.55
CA PRO A 108 6.34 19.79 7.29
C PRO A 108 5.44 19.80 6.05
N PRO A 109 5.61 18.85 5.10
CA PRO A 109 4.71 18.73 3.96
C PRO A 109 3.35 18.19 4.37
N GLU A 110 2.29 18.70 3.73
CA GLU A 110 0.92 18.17 3.81
C GLU A 110 0.79 17.01 2.81
N VAL A 111 0.53 15.80 3.30
CA VAL A 111 0.46 14.59 2.48
C VAL A 111 -0.96 14.01 2.51
N LEU A 112 -1.50 13.71 1.33
CA LEU A 112 -2.76 12.99 1.19
C LEU A 112 -2.46 11.52 0.83
N SER A 113 -2.91 10.60 1.69
CA SER A 113 -2.81 9.15 1.51
C SER A 113 -4.21 8.58 1.29
N LEU A 114 -4.51 8.16 0.07
CA LEU A 114 -5.78 7.57 -0.35
C LEU A 114 -5.69 6.06 -0.47
N PHE A 115 -6.81 5.38 -0.21
CA PHE A 115 -6.87 3.92 -0.11
C PHE A 115 -5.85 3.42 0.91
N GLY A 116 -5.76 4.14 2.03
CA GLY A 116 -4.65 4.02 2.97
C GLY A 116 -4.62 2.72 3.77
N TYR A 117 -5.69 1.90 3.71
CA TYR A 117 -5.83 0.58 4.32
C TYR A 117 -5.36 0.57 5.78
N THR A 118 -4.39 -0.29 6.14
CA THR A 118 -3.83 -0.41 7.50
C THR A 118 -2.69 0.58 7.79
N GLY A 119 -2.44 1.53 6.88
CA GLY A 119 -1.64 2.71 7.15
C GLY A 119 -0.15 2.63 6.85
N GLY A 120 0.37 1.59 6.19
CA GLY A 120 1.82 1.46 5.96
C GLY A 120 2.45 2.71 5.33
N ALA A 121 1.94 3.18 4.21
CA ALA A 121 2.42 4.40 3.54
C ALA A 121 2.18 5.68 4.36
N THR A 122 0.99 5.79 4.98
CA THR A 122 0.63 6.89 5.89
C THR A 122 1.64 7.03 7.03
N LEU A 123 1.95 5.91 7.70
CA LEU A 123 2.87 5.89 8.84
C LEU A 123 4.32 6.15 8.43
N ALA A 124 4.73 5.69 7.24
CA ALA A 124 6.05 6.03 6.69
C ALA A 124 6.20 7.55 6.49
N CYS A 125 5.19 8.21 5.93
CA CYS A 125 5.16 9.67 5.79
C CYS A 125 5.14 10.40 7.14
N ALA A 126 4.29 9.97 8.08
CA ALA A 126 4.18 10.59 9.40
C ALA A 126 5.44 10.42 10.24
N LYS A 127 6.11 9.26 10.15
CA LYS A 127 7.40 8.99 10.80
C LYS A 127 8.48 9.95 10.31
N ALA A 128 8.48 10.27 9.01
CA ALA A 128 9.41 11.21 8.40
C ALA A 128 9.06 12.69 8.65
N GLY A 129 7.97 12.99 9.37
CA GLY A 129 7.63 14.33 9.81
C GLY A 129 6.53 15.03 8.99
N ALA A 130 5.86 14.34 8.07
CA ALA A 130 4.73 14.91 7.35
C ALA A 130 3.49 15.09 8.24
N ARG A 131 2.63 16.04 7.86
CA ARG A 131 1.22 16.12 8.30
C ARG A 131 0.39 15.29 7.31
N VAL A 132 -0.27 14.24 7.76
CA VAL A 132 -0.89 13.28 6.84
C VAL A 132 -2.40 13.26 6.99
N VAL A 133 -3.11 13.27 5.86
CA VAL A 133 -4.53 12.92 5.82
C VAL A 133 -4.62 11.50 5.26
N HIS A 134 -5.07 10.57 6.10
CA HIS A 134 -5.32 9.17 5.75
C HIS A 134 -6.78 8.99 5.42
N VAL A 135 -7.09 8.50 4.22
CA VAL A 135 -8.45 8.27 3.74
C VAL A 135 -8.60 6.83 3.29
N ASP A 136 -9.59 6.15 3.86
CA ASP A 136 -10.02 4.83 3.42
C ASP A 136 -11.52 4.66 3.68
N SER A 137 -12.24 3.99 2.81
CA SER A 137 -13.68 3.77 2.96
C SER A 137 -14.03 2.73 4.04
N SER A 138 -13.06 1.87 4.41
CA SER A 138 -13.22 0.79 5.37
C SER A 138 -12.95 1.29 6.80
N LYS A 139 -14.02 1.47 7.60
CA LYS A 139 -13.88 1.80 9.02
C LYS A 139 -12.97 0.83 9.81
N PRO A 140 -13.05 -0.51 9.60
CA PRO A 140 -12.13 -1.45 10.23
C PRO A 140 -10.67 -1.26 9.81
N ALA A 141 -10.39 -0.91 8.54
CA ALA A 141 -9.04 -0.65 8.06
C ALA A 141 -8.45 0.62 8.71
N VAL A 142 -9.23 1.71 8.79
CA VAL A 142 -8.80 2.95 9.47
C VAL A 142 -8.55 2.71 10.96
N ALA A 143 -9.38 1.91 11.63
CA ALA A 143 -9.14 1.54 13.03
C ALA A 143 -7.84 0.75 13.19
N TRP A 144 -7.55 -0.15 12.26
CA TRP A 144 -6.31 -0.91 12.24
C TRP A 144 -5.09 -0.03 11.95
N ALA A 145 -5.22 0.95 11.04
CA ALA A 145 -4.18 1.93 10.79
C ALA A 145 -3.83 2.76 12.03
N ARG A 146 -4.84 3.17 12.82
CA ARG A 146 -4.63 3.84 14.11
C ARG A 146 -3.88 2.93 15.10
N ARG A 147 -4.28 1.66 15.17
CA ARG A 147 -3.58 0.67 16.01
C ARG A 147 -2.11 0.52 15.60
N ASN A 148 -1.83 0.50 14.30
CA ASN A 148 -0.45 0.48 13.79
C ASN A 148 0.32 1.76 14.12
N ALA A 149 -0.34 2.92 14.17
CA ALA A 149 0.27 4.16 14.64
C ALA A 149 0.70 4.06 16.11
N GLU A 150 -0.18 3.53 16.98
CA GLU A 150 0.14 3.29 18.40
C GLU A 150 1.33 2.34 18.55
N LEU A 151 1.29 1.19 17.89
CA LEU A 151 2.36 0.17 17.92
C LEU A 151 3.71 0.69 17.42
N SER A 152 3.67 1.63 16.48
CA SER A 152 4.87 2.27 15.90
C SER A 152 5.34 3.50 16.69
N GLY A 153 4.69 3.88 17.79
CA GLY A 153 5.02 5.08 18.57
C GLY A 153 4.70 6.39 17.84
N LEU A 154 3.71 6.37 16.94
CA LEU A 154 3.32 7.50 16.08
C LEU A 154 1.91 8.02 16.39
N ALA A 155 1.30 7.64 17.53
CA ALA A 155 -0.06 8.04 17.91
C ALA A 155 -0.24 9.57 17.97
N GLU A 156 0.78 10.28 18.44
CA GLU A 156 0.79 11.73 18.60
C GLU A 156 1.22 12.50 17.33
N ARG A 157 1.53 11.78 16.24
CA ARG A 157 1.85 12.45 14.97
C ARG A 157 0.60 13.07 14.36
N PRO A 158 0.75 14.18 13.61
CA PRO A 158 -0.38 14.88 12.99
C PRO A 158 -0.97 14.09 11.83
N ILE A 159 -1.71 13.02 12.15
CA ILE A 159 -2.43 12.18 11.19
C ILE A 159 -3.93 12.41 11.37
N ARG A 160 -4.57 12.84 10.29
CA ARG A 160 -6.01 13.01 10.23
C ARG A 160 -6.64 11.78 9.60
N TRP A 161 -7.40 11.02 10.39
CA TRP A 161 -8.01 9.75 10.00
C TRP A 161 -9.43 9.97 9.46
N ILE A 162 -9.68 9.58 8.22
CA ILE A 162 -10.95 9.80 7.52
C ILE A 162 -11.49 8.46 7.02
N VAL A 163 -12.75 8.17 7.37
CA VAL A 163 -13.51 7.04 6.81
C VAL A 163 -14.45 7.59 5.74
N GLU A 164 -14.04 7.55 4.48
CA GLU A 164 -14.80 8.10 3.36
C GLU A 164 -14.33 7.51 2.02
N ASP A 165 -15.21 7.55 0.99
CA ASP A 165 -14.82 7.28 -0.39
C ASP A 165 -13.78 8.31 -0.87
N ALA A 166 -12.71 7.84 -1.50
CA ALA A 166 -11.59 8.68 -1.93
C ALA A 166 -12.02 9.78 -2.91
N ARG A 167 -12.91 9.46 -3.86
CA ARG A 167 -13.41 10.43 -4.87
C ARG A 167 -14.26 11.53 -4.20
N ALA A 168 -15.13 11.12 -3.28
CA ALA A 168 -15.97 12.06 -2.53
C ALA A 168 -15.12 13.00 -1.66
N PHE A 169 -14.10 12.45 -0.99
CA PHE A 169 -13.14 13.21 -0.21
C PHE A 169 -12.42 14.25 -1.08
N VAL A 170 -11.78 13.83 -2.19
CA VAL A 170 -10.98 14.70 -3.06
C VAL A 170 -11.82 15.82 -3.66
N ARG A 171 -13.03 15.50 -4.17
CA ARG A 171 -13.96 16.54 -4.68
C ARG A 171 -14.34 17.56 -3.60
N ARG A 172 -14.49 17.13 -2.34
CA ARG A 172 -14.77 18.04 -1.22
C ARG A 172 -13.56 18.93 -0.92
N GLU A 173 -12.36 18.38 -0.89
CA GLU A 173 -11.12 19.14 -0.68
C GLU A 173 -10.89 20.16 -1.81
N ARG A 174 -11.17 19.79 -3.07
CA ARG A 174 -11.10 20.69 -4.21
C ARG A 174 -12.06 21.88 -4.04
N ARG A 175 -13.32 21.64 -3.65
CA ARG A 175 -14.28 22.74 -3.39
C ARG A 175 -13.86 23.66 -2.24
N ARG A 176 -13.12 23.12 -1.26
CA ARG A 176 -12.59 23.89 -0.12
C ARG A 176 -11.31 24.65 -0.43
N GLY A 177 -10.72 24.42 -1.60
CA GLY A 177 -9.44 25.01 -1.96
C GLY A 177 -8.23 24.47 -1.19
N ASN A 178 -8.38 23.33 -0.50
CA ASN A 178 -7.27 22.69 0.21
C ASN A 178 -6.20 22.21 -0.77
N ARG A 179 -4.95 22.22 -0.32
CA ARG A 179 -3.79 21.82 -1.13
C ARG A 179 -2.92 20.82 -0.39
N TYR A 180 -2.27 19.93 -1.15
CA TYR A 180 -1.37 18.91 -0.64
C TYR A 180 -0.03 18.98 -1.38
N ASP A 181 1.06 18.83 -0.63
CA ASP A 181 2.43 18.83 -1.17
C ASP A 181 2.81 17.45 -1.70
N GLY A 182 2.26 16.39 -1.12
CA GLY A 182 2.52 15.00 -1.52
C GLY A 182 1.22 14.21 -1.68
N ILE A 183 1.18 13.35 -2.71
CA ILE A 183 0.03 12.48 -3.00
C ILE A 183 0.51 11.02 -3.00
N VAL A 184 -0.19 10.18 -2.24
CA VAL A 184 0.06 8.73 -2.17
C VAL A 184 -1.27 8.01 -2.38
N LEU A 185 -1.32 7.09 -3.34
CA LEU A 185 -2.52 6.30 -3.58
C LEU A 185 -2.20 4.88 -4.06
N ASP A 186 -2.99 3.92 -3.57
CA ASP A 186 -2.91 2.50 -3.90
C ASP A 186 -4.33 1.94 -4.13
N PRO A 187 -4.99 2.32 -5.23
CA PRO A 187 -6.37 1.95 -5.48
C PRO A 187 -6.51 0.45 -5.74
N PRO A 188 -7.57 -0.19 -5.20
CA PRO A 188 -7.90 -1.56 -5.56
C PRO A 188 -8.43 -1.65 -6.99
N SER A 189 -8.43 -2.86 -7.57
CA SER A 189 -9.07 -3.10 -8.87
C SER A 189 -10.56 -2.76 -8.83
N TYR A 190 -11.23 -3.18 -7.75
CA TYR A 190 -12.67 -3.01 -7.53
C TYR A 190 -12.96 -2.64 -6.08
N GLY A 191 -13.93 -1.76 -5.88
CA GLY A 191 -14.52 -1.46 -4.58
C GLY A 191 -15.84 -2.17 -4.37
N HIS A 192 -16.36 -2.13 -3.14
CA HIS A 192 -17.65 -2.71 -2.78
C HIS A 192 -18.66 -1.62 -2.44
N GLY A 193 -19.94 -1.86 -2.76
CA GLY A 193 -21.06 -0.95 -2.40
C GLY A 193 -21.61 -0.13 -3.54
N THR A 194 -22.56 0.74 -3.23
CA THR A 194 -23.25 1.61 -4.21
C THR A 194 -22.25 2.63 -4.79
N GLY A 195 -22.15 2.70 -6.12
CA GLY A 195 -21.13 3.52 -6.78
C GLY A 195 -19.73 2.93 -6.64
N ALA A 196 -19.63 1.58 -6.70
CA ALA A 196 -18.39 0.85 -6.54
C ALA A 196 -17.26 1.43 -7.40
N TRP A 197 -16.07 1.45 -6.84
CA TRP A 197 -14.84 1.84 -7.52
C TRP A 197 -14.46 0.79 -8.59
N HIS A 198 -14.08 1.26 -9.76
CA HIS A 198 -13.47 0.48 -10.83
C HIS A 198 -12.24 1.22 -11.35
N ILE A 199 -11.06 0.64 -11.21
CA ILE A 199 -9.80 1.34 -11.52
C ILE A 199 -9.74 1.79 -12.99
N GLU A 200 -10.26 0.99 -13.92
CA GLU A 200 -10.24 1.28 -15.36
C GLU A 200 -11.01 2.55 -15.74
N THR A 201 -12.04 2.90 -14.98
CA THR A 201 -12.91 4.05 -15.29
C THR A 201 -12.73 5.20 -14.30
N ASP A 202 -12.36 4.92 -13.06
CA ASP A 202 -12.38 5.91 -11.99
C ASP A 202 -10.99 6.51 -11.69
N LEU A 203 -9.89 5.86 -12.12
CA LEU A 203 -8.55 6.34 -11.79
C LEU A 203 -8.23 7.66 -12.48
N ALA A 204 -8.41 7.77 -13.78
CA ALA A 204 -8.07 8.99 -14.51
C ALA A 204 -8.86 10.22 -14.01
N PRO A 205 -10.20 10.17 -13.80
CA PRO A 205 -10.92 11.28 -13.18
C PRO A 205 -10.45 11.62 -11.76
N LEU A 206 -10.06 10.62 -10.97
CA LEU A 206 -9.49 10.86 -9.63
C LEU A 206 -8.14 11.58 -9.72
N LEU A 207 -7.28 11.21 -10.69
CA LEU A 207 -5.98 11.87 -10.89
C LEU A 207 -6.14 13.34 -11.34
N GLU A 208 -7.14 13.65 -12.17
CA GLU A 208 -7.49 15.04 -12.52
C GLU A 208 -7.86 15.87 -11.27
N ASP A 209 -8.74 15.32 -10.44
CA ASP A 209 -9.16 15.98 -9.20
C ASP A 209 -7.99 16.15 -8.23
N LEU A 210 -7.08 15.16 -8.15
CA LEU A 210 -5.88 15.19 -7.33
C LEU A 210 -4.86 16.22 -7.85
N ALA A 211 -4.65 16.31 -9.13
CA ALA A 211 -3.80 17.34 -9.74
C ALA A 211 -4.29 18.74 -9.38
N ALA A 212 -5.62 18.96 -9.39
CA ALA A 212 -6.21 20.23 -9.02
C ALA A 212 -5.98 20.62 -7.55
N ILE A 213 -5.72 19.68 -6.65
CA ILE A 213 -5.47 19.93 -5.22
C ILE A 213 -4.00 19.72 -4.81
N SER A 214 -3.12 19.29 -5.70
CA SER A 214 -1.69 19.14 -5.43
C SER A 214 -0.86 20.40 -5.69
N GLY A 215 -1.50 21.48 -6.15
CA GLY A 215 -0.78 22.67 -6.61
C GLY A 215 -0.10 22.45 -7.98
N PRO A 216 0.61 23.47 -8.48
CA PRO A 216 1.19 23.43 -9.83
C PRO A 216 2.25 22.34 -10.03
N LYS A 217 2.99 22.02 -8.96
CA LYS A 217 4.01 20.95 -8.93
C LYS A 217 4.00 20.31 -7.54
N PRO A 218 3.42 19.14 -7.36
CA PRO A 218 3.53 18.42 -6.09
C PRO A 218 4.99 18.08 -5.79
N SER A 219 5.36 18.06 -4.51
CA SER A 219 6.69 17.67 -4.08
C SER A 219 6.97 16.21 -4.42
N PHE A 220 5.95 15.37 -4.34
CA PHE A 220 6.00 13.98 -4.79
C PHE A 220 4.61 13.39 -5.04
N VAL A 221 4.57 12.41 -5.92
CA VAL A 221 3.42 11.52 -6.14
C VAL A 221 3.92 10.08 -6.06
N LEU A 222 3.20 9.20 -5.38
CA LEU A 222 3.34 7.75 -5.43
C LEU A 222 2.00 7.16 -5.81
N LEU A 223 1.94 6.45 -6.93
CA LEU A 223 0.80 5.69 -7.40
C LEU A 223 1.21 4.24 -7.54
N SER A 224 0.48 3.32 -6.92
CA SER A 224 0.62 1.87 -7.12
C SER A 224 -0.70 1.25 -7.54
N ALA A 225 -0.67 0.09 -8.16
CA ALA A 225 -1.85 -0.69 -8.48
C ALA A 225 -1.51 -2.17 -8.61
N HIS A 226 -2.45 -3.02 -8.19
CA HIS A 226 -2.34 -4.48 -8.25
C HIS A 226 -3.19 -5.08 -9.38
N THR A 227 -3.65 -4.27 -10.31
CA THR A 227 -4.53 -4.63 -11.42
C THR A 227 -3.72 -5.03 -12.65
N LYS A 228 -4.09 -6.13 -13.30
CA LYS A 228 -3.50 -6.54 -14.58
C LYS A 228 -3.64 -5.42 -15.61
N GLY A 229 -2.55 -5.10 -16.32
CA GLY A 229 -2.50 -3.98 -17.28
C GLY A 229 -2.05 -2.65 -16.67
N PHE A 230 -2.01 -2.52 -15.34
CA PHE A 230 -1.54 -1.32 -14.65
C PHE A 230 -0.09 -1.50 -14.18
N GLY A 231 0.81 -1.80 -15.11
CA GLY A 231 2.26 -1.89 -14.86
C GLY A 231 2.91 -0.52 -14.65
N GLY A 232 4.16 -0.53 -14.19
CA GLY A 232 4.86 0.70 -13.81
C GLY A 232 5.00 1.73 -14.93
N GLU A 233 5.23 1.31 -16.17
CA GLU A 233 5.30 2.21 -17.33
C GLU A 233 3.99 2.95 -17.56
N TYR A 234 2.86 2.24 -17.55
CA TYR A 234 1.53 2.82 -17.70
C TYR A 234 1.19 3.78 -16.56
N LEU A 235 1.44 3.37 -15.31
CA LEU A 235 1.24 4.24 -14.15
C LEU A 235 2.15 5.49 -14.22
N GLY A 236 3.38 5.33 -14.69
CA GLY A 236 4.30 6.45 -14.92
C GLY A 236 3.78 7.44 -15.97
N ALA A 237 3.18 6.93 -17.05
CA ALA A 237 2.53 7.78 -18.06
C ALA A 237 1.37 8.59 -17.46
N LEU A 238 0.49 7.95 -16.67
CA LEU A 238 -0.60 8.64 -16.00
C LEU A 238 -0.10 9.73 -15.04
N VAL A 239 0.94 9.47 -14.25
CA VAL A 239 1.51 10.49 -13.35
C VAL A 239 2.08 11.67 -14.14
N ARG A 240 2.79 11.41 -15.23
CA ARG A 240 3.32 12.49 -16.10
C ARG A 240 2.21 13.31 -16.73
N GLU A 241 1.17 12.65 -17.24
CA GLU A 241 0.04 13.30 -17.93
C GLU A 241 -0.76 14.21 -16.99
N HIS A 242 -1.17 13.69 -15.84
CA HIS A 242 -2.08 14.42 -14.95
C HIS A 242 -1.38 15.46 -14.07
N PHE A 243 -0.16 15.18 -13.59
CA PHE A 243 0.54 16.08 -12.67
C PHE A 243 1.59 16.97 -13.34
N GLY A 244 1.91 16.76 -14.61
CA GLY A 244 2.91 17.54 -15.33
C GLY A 244 4.33 17.45 -14.76
N ILE A 245 4.67 16.32 -14.12
CA ILE A 245 5.95 16.07 -13.45
C ILE A 245 6.67 14.88 -14.09
N ALA A 246 8.00 14.85 -14.02
CA ALA A 246 8.75 13.65 -14.35
C ALA A 246 8.34 12.50 -13.43
N ALA A 247 8.15 11.31 -13.97
CA ALA A 247 7.84 10.12 -13.20
C ALA A 247 8.55 8.90 -13.75
N THR A 248 9.03 8.06 -12.85
CA THR A 248 9.53 6.71 -13.13
C THR A 248 8.55 5.70 -12.60
N GLY A 249 8.43 4.58 -13.28
CA GLY A 249 7.60 3.46 -12.83
C GLY A 249 8.30 2.14 -13.08
N ASP A 250 7.98 1.15 -12.26
CA ASP A 250 8.49 -0.22 -12.37
C ASP A 250 7.44 -1.20 -11.81
N ASP A 251 7.68 -2.48 -12.01
CA ASP A 251 6.78 -3.51 -11.50
C ASP A 251 6.98 -3.75 -10.00
N LEU A 252 5.87 -3.99 -9.30
CA LEU A 252 5.88 -4.54 -7.95
C LEU A 252 6.18 -6.03 -8.02
N VAL A 253 7.39 -6.43 -7.63
CA VAL A 253 7.84 -7.82 -7.68
C VAL A 253 8.43 -8.24 -6.35
N LEU A 254 7.89 -9.31 -5.76
CA LEU A 254 8.55 -10.00 -4.67
C LEU A 254 9.47 -11.11 -5.21
N ARG A 255 10.66 -11.22 -4.64
CA ARG A 255 11.60 -12.30 -4.93
C ARG A 255 11.50 -13.36 -3.85
N ALA A 256 11.15 -14.57 -4.26
CA ALA A 256 11.07 -15.70 -3.35
C ALA A 256 12.48 -16.21 -2.99
N ARG A 257 12.61 -16.78 -1.80
CA ARG A 257 13.82 -17.51 -1.37
C ARG A 257 14.12 -18.68 -2.32
N SER A 258 13.10 -19.27 -2.93
CA SER A 258 13.23 -20.28 -3.98
C SER A 258 13.85 -19.79 -5.29
N GLY A 259 14.07 -18.46 -5.43
CA GLY A 259 14.57 -17.82 -6.65
C GLY A 259 13.47 -17.35 -7.62
N LEU A 260 12.22 -17.75 -7.41
CA LEU A 260 11.09 -17.30 -8.22
C LEU A 260 10.76 -15.82 -7.99
N ARG A 261 10.12 -15.22 -8.99
CA ARG A 261 9.69 -13.81 -8.96
C ARG A 261 8.17 -13.76 -9.06
N LEU A 262 7.51 -13.17 -8.07
CA LEU A 262 6.06 -12.99 -8.04
C LEU A 262 5.71 -11.56 -8.47
N PRO A 263 5.13 -11.33 -9.65
CA PRO A 263 4.62 -10.04 -10.04
C PRO A 263 3.32 -9.75 -9.30
N LEU A 264 3.19 -8.54 -8.75
CA LEU A 264 2.07 -8.14 -7.91
C LEU A 264 1.41 -6.83 -8.37
N GLY A 265 1.83 -6.27 -9.50
CA GLY A 265 1.32 -5.03 -10.05
C GLY A 265 2.41 -4.07 -10.45
N GLY A 266 2.15 -2.78 -10.42
CA GLY A 266 3.10 -1.73 -10.75
C GLY A 266 3.09 -0.58 -9.75
N TRP A 267 4.11 0.26 -9.81
CA TRP A 267 4.18 1.54 -9.12
C TRP A 267 4.79 2.61 -10.03
N ALA A 268 4.42 3.85 -9.78
CA ALA A 268 5.04 5.03 -10.37
C ALA A 268 5.26 6.09 -9.29
N ARG A 269 6.34 6.85 -9.42
CA ARG A 269 6.70 7.91 -8.50
C ARG A 269 7.46 9.03 -9.17
N GLY A 270 7.30 10.23 -8.65
CA GLY A 270 8.04 11.44 -9.03
C GLY A 270 7.48 12.69 -8.37
N PRO A 271 8.21 13.81 -8.45
CA PRO A 271 9.65 13.88 -8.34
C PRO A 271 10.08 13.69 -6.88
N TYR A 272 11.26 13.27 -6.69
CA TYR A 272 12.01 13.36 -5.45
C TYR A 272 13.45 13.67 -5.89
N HIS A 273 13.92 14.87 -5.65
CA HIS A 273 15.26 15.34 -6.03
C HIS A 273 16.07 15.64 -4.78
#